data_08eb1bc34db2be212282a6afe8db597f
#
_entry.id   08eb1bc34db2be212282a6afe8db597f
#
_cell.length_a   1.000
_cell.length_b   1.000
_cell.length_c   1.000
_cell.angle_alpha   90.00
_cell.angle_beta   90.00
_cell.angle_gamma   90.00
#
_symmetry.space_group_name_H-M   'P 1'
#
loop_
_entity.id
_entity.type
_entity.pdbx_description
1 polymer ?
#
loop_
_entity_poly.entity_id
_entity_poly.type
_entity_poly.pdbx_seq_one_letter_code
_entity_poly.pdbx_strand_id
1 'polypeptide(L)' 'IKSLRDRMRNRYNVSVAEVDHQDHHKLATLGLAMVCGEAEPIRRVFDEIVRTLDGQVEVELLSHRVEFY' A
#
# COMPACT_ATOMS: atom_id res chain seq x y z
N ILE A 1 -11.34 -0.26 4.71
CA ILE A 1 -10.22 -0.31 3.75
C ILE A 1 -10.20 0.90 2.81
N LYS A 2 -11.38 1.41 2.50
CA LYS A 2 -11.47 2.61 1.66
C LYS A 2 -10.78 3.80 2.30
N SER A 3 -10.97 3.98 3.60
CA SER A 3 -10.33 5.06 4.37
C SER A 3 -8.81 4.93 4.37
N LEU A 4 -8.30 3.71 4.53
CA LEU A 4 -6.86 3.44 4.49
C LEU A 4 -6.29 3.73 3.10
N ARG A 5 -6.98 3.29 2.06
CA ARG A 5 -6.60 3.55 0.66
C ARG A 5 -6.53 5.05 0.38
N ASP A 6 -7.54 5.79 0.83
CA ASP A 6 -7.60 7.24 0.61
C ASP A 6 -6.48 7.96 1.36
N ARG A 7 -6.17 7.54 2.58
CA ARG A 7 -5.06 8.12 3.35
C ARG A 7 -3.71 7.89 2.67
N MET A 8 -3.48 6.71 2.13
CA MET A 8 -2.25 6.42 1.40
C MET A 8 -2.13 7.30 0.15
N ARG A 9 -3.24 7.42 -0.59
CA ARG A 9 -3.26 8.22 -1.82
C ARG A 9 -3.00 9.69 -1.53
N ASN A 10 -3.51 10.20 -0.42
CA ASN A 10 -3.34 11.60 -0.03
C ASN A 10 -1.96 11.91 0.55
N ARG A 11 -1.37 10.94 1.25
CA ARG A 11 -0.09 11.14 1.91
C ARG A 11 1.10 10.91 0.99
N TYR A 12 0.97 9.99 0.04
CA TYR A 12 2.05 9.59 -0.85
C TYR A 12 1.65 9.81 -2.29
N ASN A 13 2.65 10.02 -3.14
CA ASN A 13 2.43 10.15 -4.59
C ASN A 13 2.32 8.74 -5.20
N VAL A 14 1.26 8.04 -4.86
CA VAL A 14 1.03 6.67 -5.31
C VAL A 14 -0.37 6.51 -5.86
N SER A 15 -0.51 5.59 -6.80
CA SER A 15 -1.82 5.08 -7.22
C SER A 15 -2.13 3.85 -6.38
N VAL A 16 -3.34 3.76 -5.86
CA VAL A 16 -3.76 2.68 -4.98
C VAL A 16 -5.08 2.12 -5.47
N ALA A 17 -5.18 0.80 -5.53
CA ALA A 17 -6.43 0.12 -5.88
C ALA A 17 -6.53 -1.20 -5.12
N GLU A 18 -7.76 -1.60 -4.84
CA GLU A 18 -8.03 -2.96 -4.40
C GLU A 18 -7.99 -3.87 -5.62
N VAL A 19 -7.10 -4.85 -5.62
CA VAL A 19 -6.87 -5.68 -6.81
C VAL A 19 -7.34 -7.12 -6.64
N ASP A 20 -7.69 -7.53 -5.43
CA ASP A 20 -8.21 -8.86 -5.16
C ASP A 20 -8.99 -8.85 -3.85
N HIS A 21 -9.80 -9.88 -3.62
CA HIS A 21 -10.61 -10.05 -2.40
C HIS A 21 -11.56 -8.88 -2.13
N GLN A 22 -12.07 -8.25 -3.18
CA GLN A 22 -12.90 -7.04 -3.07
C GLN A 22 -14.22 -7.30 -2.34
N ASP A 23 -14.76 -8.50 -2.45
CA ASP A 23 -16.01 -8.89 -1.81
C ASP A 23 -15.82 -9.58 -0.46
N HIS A 24 -14.59 -9.69 0.00
CA HIS A 24 -14.28 -10.35 1.27
C HIS A 24 -14.31 -9.34 2.42
N HIS A 25 -14.99 -9.68 3.51
CA HIS A 25 -15.16 -8.77 4.63
C HIS A 25 -13.88 -8.53 5.44
N LYS A 26 -13.01 -9.53 5.50
CA LYS A 26 -11.85 -9.53 6.39
C LYS A 26 -10.51 -9.54 5.67
N LEU A 27 -10.52 -9.70 4.36
CA LEU A 27 -9.30 -9.84 3.57
C LEU A 27 -9.35 -8.86 2.40
N ALA A 28 -8.25 -8.15 2.20
CA ALA A 28 -8.11 -7.23 1.07
C ALA A 28 -6.71 -7.30 0.52
N THR A 29 -6.59 -7.12 -0.78
CA THR A 29 -5.30 -7.02 -1.45
C THR A 29 -5.23 -5.67 -2.15
N LEU A 30 -4.25 -4.87 -1.78
CA LEU A 30 -4.03 -3.55 -2.37
C LEU A 30 -2.85 -3.60 -3.33
N GLY A 31 -3.06 -3.02 -4.50
CA GLY A 31 -1.98 -2.76 -5.43
C GLY A 31 -1.60 -1.31 -5.38
N LEU A 32 -0.32 -1.02 -5.34
CA LEU A 32 0.21 0.34 -5.32
C LEU A 32 1.23 0.50 -6.43
N ALA A 33 1.24 1.67 -7.07
CA ALA A 33 2.20 1.99 -8.10
C ALA A 33 2.73 3.40 -7.90
N MET A 34 4.02 3.57 -8.15
CA MET A 34 4.68 4.87 -8.07
C MET A 34 5.67 5.01 -9.22
N VAL A 35 5.70 6.18 -9.82
CA VAL A 35 6.67 6.51 -10.86
C VAL A 35 7.60 7.61 -10.34
N CYS A 36 8.89 7.37 -10.50
CA CYS A 36 9.92 8.31 -10.07
C CYS A 36 11.16 8.10 -10.93
N GLY A 37 11.96 9.16 -11.11
CA GLY A 37 13.20 9.06 -11.89
C GLY A 37 14.29 8.21 -11.25
N GLU A 38 14.15 7.90 -9.96
CA GLU A 38 15.12 7.11 -9.21
C GLU A 38 14.40 6.06 -8.36
N ALA A 39 15.09 4.95 -8.08
CA ALA A 39 14.51 3.86 -7.29
C ALA A 39 14.47 4.14 -5.79
N GLU A 40 15.43 4.90 -5.26
CA GLU A 40 15.55 5.11 -3.82
C GLU A 40 14.34 5.80 -3.19
N PRO A 41 13.78 6.89 -3.77
CA PRO A 41 12.57 7.47 -3.21
C PRO A 41 11.40 6.50 -3.20
N ILE A 42 11.28 5.65 -4.22
CA ILE A 42 10.22 4.64 -4.29
C ILE A 42 10.37 3.65 -3.15
N ARG A 43 11.59 3.16 -2.93
CA ARG A 43 11.88 2.21 -1.85
C ARG A 43 11.51 2.78 -0.49
N ARG A 44 11.88 4.04 -0.23
CA ARG A 44 11.57 4.71 1.04
C ARG A 44 10.07 4.83 1.28
N VAL A 45 9.33 5.22 0.26
CA VAL A 45 7.87 5.37 0.36
C VAL A 45 7.23 4.03 0.66
N PHE A 46 7.61 2.98 -0.06
CA PHE A 46 7.02 1.67 0.15
C PHE A 46 7.39 1.07 1.51
N ASP A 47 8.62 1.27 1.97
CA ASP A 47 9.03 0.85 3.32
C ASP A 47 8.19 1.56 4.38
N GLU A 48 7.94 2.85 4.21
CA GLU A 48 7.11 3.62 5.12
C GLU A 48 5.67 3.14 5.12
N ILE A 49 5.11 2.83 3.95
CA ILE A 49 3.76 2.30 3.83
C ILE A 49 3.65 0.96 4.55
N VAL A 50 4.60 0.06 4.35
CA VAL A 50 4.60 -1.25 5.02
C VAL A 50 4.64 -1.07 6.54
N ARG A 51 5.50 -0.20 7.04
CA ARG A 51 5.57 0.08 8.48
C ARG A 51 4.27 0.66 9.02
N THR A 52 3.64 1.54 8.26
CA THR A 52 2.38 2.16 8.64
C THR A 52 1.28 1.10 8.74
N LEU A 53 1.21 0.21 7.76
CA LEU A 53 0.22 -0.87 7.77
C LEU A 53 0.46 -1.86 8.91
N ASP A 54 1.72 -2.22 9.12
CA ASP A 54 2.08 -3.16 10.17
C ASP A 54 1.79 -2.61 11.57
N GLY A 55 1.80 -1.29 11.71
CA GLY A 55 1.50 -0.61 12.97
C GLY A 55 0.02 -0.35 13.23
N GLN A 56 -0.86 -0.66 12.29
CA GLN A 56 -2.29 -0.43 12.47
C GLN A 56 -2.89 -1.46 13.42
N VAL A 57 -3.69 -0.99 14.38
CA VAL A 57 -4.36 -1.86 15.34
C VAL A 57 -5.48 -2.66 14.69
N GLU A 58 -6.15 -2.07 13.72
CA GLU A 58 -7.34 -2.64 13.09
C GLU A 58 -7.04 -3.50 11.87
N VAL A 59 -5.78 -3.53 11.44
CA VAL A 59 -5.36 -4.19 10.20
C VAL A 59 -4.16 -5.07 10.51
N GLU A 60 -4.19 -6.30 10.02
CA GLU A 60 -3.06 -7.22 10.09
C GLU A 60 -2.46 -7.37 8.70
N LEU A 61 -1.18 -7.05 8.57
CA LEU A 61 -0.45 -7.24 7.31
C LEU A 61 0.03 -8.67 7.23
N LEU A 62 -0.55 -9.46 6.31
CA LEU A 62 -0.21 -10.87 6.15
C LEU A 62 1.02 -11.07 5.27
N SER A 63 1.15 -10.30 4.20
CA SER A 63 2.30 -10.39 3.30
C SER A 63 2.37 -9.16 2.43
N HIS A 64 3.54 -8.93 1.84
CA HIS A 64 3.73 -7.88 0.85
C HIS A 64 4.82 -8.27 -0.13
N ARG A 65 4.80 -7.64 -1.30
CA ARG A 65 5.82 -7.83 -2.33
C ARG A 65 6.03 -6.50 -3.06
N VAL A 66 7.29 -6.17 -3.34
CA VAL A 66 7.65 -4.96 -4.07
C VAL A 66 8.46 -5.35 -5.30
N GLU A 67 8.11 -4.79 -6.45
CA GLU A 67 8.80 -5.02 -7.71
C GLU A 67 9.19 -3.69 -8.33
N PHE A 68 10.36 -3.64 -8.92
CA PHE A 68 10.86 -2.49 -9.68
C PHE A 68 11.02 -2.87 -11.16
N TYR A 69 10.62 -1.95 -12.02
CA TYR A 69 10.72 -2.14 -13.47
C TYR A 69 11.62 -1.09 -14.10
#